data_63eeb69a94146c82d24407b3a535e1ad
#
_entry.id   63eeb69a94146c82d24407b3a535e1ad
#
_cell.length_a   1.000
_cell.length_b   1.000
_cell.length_c   1.000
_cell.angle_alpha   90.00
_cell.angle_beta   90.00
_cell.angle_gamma   90.00
#
_symmetry.space_group_name_H-M   'P 1'
#
loop_
_entity.id
_entity.type
_entity.pdbx_description
1 polymer ?
#
loop_
_entity_poly.entity_id
_entity_poly.type
_entity_poly.pdbx_seq_one_letter_code
_entity_poly.pdbx_strand_id
1 'polypeptide(L)'
;YYFMRFLLLLLLLFLVSCHTTKTVQQRKQPHSTSQREASATATIGKANGVASYYHNKFNGRKTASGEVFSNSKLTAAHRTYPFGTSLRVTNPINGKSVVVKVNDRGPFTKEKELDLSRKAFMDITDNPNKGNLQVNIEVVTP
;
A
#
# COMPACT_ATOMS: atom_id res chain seq x y z
N TYR A 1 62.10 -29.37 -30.40
CA TYR A 1 62.41 -29.65 -28.98
C TYR A 1 62.10 -28.46 -28.05
N TYR A 2 62.45 -27.24 -28.40
CA TYR A 2 62.20 -26.06 -27.58
C TYR A 2 60.73 -25.64 -27.55
N PHE A 3 60.03 -25.84 -28.65
CA PHE A 3 58.59 -25.50 -28.77
C PHE A 3 57.74 -26.40 -27.88
N MET A 4 58.06 -27.65 -27.79
CA MET A 4 57.31 -28.65 -26.98
C MET A 4 57.57 -28.42 -25.47
N ARG A 5 58.78 -27.99 -25.10
CA ARG A 5 59.11 -27.61 -23.70
C ARG A 5 58.39 -26.33 -23.29
N PHE A 6 58.24 -25.38 -24.20
CA PHE A 6 57.52 -24.14 -23.91
C PHE A 6 56.01 -24.36 -23.73
N LEU A 7 55.45 -25.26 -24.51
CA LEU A 7 54.03 -25.65 -24.39
C LEU A 7 53.75 -26.40 -23.08
N LEU A 8 54.69 -27.19 -22.60
CA LEU A 8 54.56 -27.91 -21.31
C LEU A 8 54.67 -27.02 -20.12
N LEU A 9 55.49 -25.94 -20.19
CA LEU A 9 55.61 -24.92 -19.16
C LEU A 9 54.36 -23.99 -19.11
N LEU A 10 53.72 -23.72 -20.24
CA LEU A 10 52.46 -22.97 -20.29
C LEU A 10 51.29 -23.76 -19.70
N LEU A 11 51.28 -25.11 -19.91
CA LEU A 11 50.25 -25.99 -19.34
C LEU A 11 50.38 -26.13 -17.81
N LEU A 12 51.61 -26.04 -17.26
CA LEU A 12 51.84 -26.08 -15.82
C LEU A 12 51.42 -24.79 -15.10
N LEU A 13 51.39 -23.64 -15.78
CA LEU A 13 50.96 -22.37 -15.22
C LEU A 13 49.42 -22.27 -15.10
N PHE A 14 48.64 -23.12 -15.82
CA PHE A 14 47.18 -23.14 -15.71
C PHE A 14 46.62 -23.97 -14.56
N LEU A 15 47.44 -24.76 -13.85
CA LEU A 15 46.97 -25.62 -12.77
C LEU A 15 47.11 -25.05 -11.37
N VAL A 16 47.57 -23.81 -11.20
CA VAL A 16 47.77 -23.17 -9.88
C VAL A 16 46.71 -22.11 -9.57
N SER A 17 45.65 -22.02 -10.35
CA SER A 17 44.61 -21.02 -10.10
C SER A 17 43.27 -21.67 -9.78
N CYS A 18 43.16 -22.35 -8.65
CA CYS A 18 41.86 -22.65 -8.06
C CYS A 18 42.00 -23.16 -6.62
N HIS A 19 42.23 -22.26 -5.66
CA HIS A 19 41.80 -22.42 -4.27
C HIS A 19 41.83 -21.06 -3.57
N THR A 20 40.83 -20.23 -3.86
CA THR A 20 40.51 -19.14 -2.96
C THR A 20 39.20 -19.48 -2.29
N THR A 21 39.26 -20.18 -1.18
CA THR A 21 38.19 -20.26 -0.20
C THR A 21 37.92 -18.87 0.30
N LYS A 22 36.83 -18.24 -0.18
CA LYS A 22 36.29 -17.02 0.42
C LYS A 22 35.68 -17.39 1.77
N THR A 23 36.47 -17.26 2.82
CA THR A 23 35.95 -17.11 4.18
C THR A 23 35.10 -15.87 4.21
N VAL A 24 33.78 -16.07 4.26
CA VAL A 24 32.83 -15.00 4.50
C VAL A 24 33.02 -14.56 5.95
N GLN A 25 33.84 -13.55 6.16
CA GLN A 25 33.82 -12.81 7.41
C GLN A 25 32.50 -12.05 7.50
N GLN A 26 31.64 -12.57 8.33
CA GLN A 26 30.40 -11.95 8.77
C GLN A 26 30.73 -10.68 9.55
N ARG A 27 30.86 -9.57 8.85
CA ARG A 27 30.97 -8.25 9.45
C ARG A 27 29.62 -7.91 10.08
N LYS A 28 29.53 -8.06 11.39
CA LYS A 28 28.41 -7.53 12.18
C LYS A 28 28.34 -6.03 11.97
N GLN A 29 27.44 -5.59 11.10
CA GLN A 29 26.95 -4.23 11.12
C GLN A 29 25.93 -4.11 12.24
N PRO A 30 25.96 -3.08 13.07
CA PRO A 30 24.88 -2.78 13.99
C PRO A 30 23.70 -2.31 13.12
N HIS A 31 22.74 -3.19 12.94
CA HIS A 31 21.46 -2.88 12.36
C HIS A 31 20.72 -1.93 13.32
N SER A 32 20.65 -0.66 12.98
CA SER A 32 19.59 0.17 13.47
C SER A 32 18.33 -0.26 12.71
N THR A 33 17.72 -1.29 13.22
CA THR A 33 16.43 -1.76 12.74
C THR A 33 15.37 -0.81 13.24
N SER A 34 15.10 0.23 12.46
CA SER A 34 13.77 0.79 12.42
C SER A 34 12.91 -0.20 11.60
N GLN A 35 12.69 -1.38 12.15
CA GLN A 35 11.57 -2.20 11.74
C GLN A 35 10.32 -1.47 12.19
N ARG A 36 9.79 -0.70 11.26
CA ARG A 36 8.38 -0.37 11.24
C ARG A 36 7.67 -1.71 11.06
N GLU A 37 7.35 -2.35 12.18
CA GLU A 37 6.43 -3.47 12.18
C GLU A 37 5.13 -2.97 11.57
N ALA A 38 4.98 -3.22 10.26
CA ALA A 38 3.67 -3.21 9.64
C ALA A 38 2.93 -4.36 10.33
N SER A 39 2.14 -4.03 11.37
CA SER A 39 1.17 -4.93 11.94
C SER A 39 0.44 -5.62 10.79
N ALA A 40 0.66 -6.91 10.64
CA ALA A 40 -0.03 -7.74 9.65
C ALA A 40 -1.50 -7.85 10.09
N THR A 41 -2.26 -6.78 9.85
CA THR A 41 -3.70 -6.78 10.05
C THR A 41 -4.30 -7.70 9.00
N ALA A 42 -4.94 -8.76 9.43
CA ALA A 42 -5.58 -9.72 8.52
C ALA A 42 -6.55 -8.96 7.60
N THR A 43 -6.33 -9.06 6.30
CA THR A 43 -7.16 -8.40 5.30
C THR A 43 -8.27 -9.36 4.89
N ILE A 44 -9.50 -9.05 5.26
CA ILE A 44 -10.70 -9.81 4.90
C ILE A 44 -11.45 -9.03 3.80
N GLY A 45 -11.48 -9.62 2.60
CA GLY A 45 -12.17 -9.03 1.45
C GLY A 45 -11.38 -7.87 0.81
N LYS A 46 -11.02 -8.08 -0.45
CA LYS A 46 -10.41 -7.07 -1.30
C LYS A 46 -11.35 -6.78 -2.46
N ALA A 47 -11.70 -5.52 -2.65
CA ALA A 47 -12.51 -5.05 -3.77
C ALA A 47 -11.81 -3.90 -4.47
N ASN A 48 -12.11 -3.73 -5.76
CA ASN A 48 -11.69 -2.57 -6.54
C ASN A 48 -12.94 -1.75 -6.86
N GLY A 49 -12.82 -0.44 -6.87
CA GLY A 49 -13.95 0.41 -7.16
C GLY A 49 -13.56 1.85 -7.42
N VAL A 50 -14.58 2.65 -7.68
CA VAL A 50 -14.42 4.10 -7.83
C VAL A 50 -14.83 4.77 -6.52
N ALA A 51 -13.93 5.59 -5.97
CA ALA A 51 -14.24 6.47 -4.85
C ALA A 51 -14.46 7.91 -5.33
N SER A 52 -15.46 8.56 -4.77
CA SER A 52 -15.66 10.00 -4.85
C SER A 52 -15.62 10.61 -3.44
N TYR A 53 -15.93 11.89 -3.31
CA TYR A 53 -15.98 12.53 -2.00
C TYR A 53 -17.19 13.45 -1.84
N TYR A 54 -17.57 13.65 -0.58
CA TYR A 54 -18.70 14.48 -0.23
C TYR A 54 -18.45 15.96 -0.47
N HIS A 55 -19.47 16.64 -1.01
CA HIS A 55 -19.49 18.08 -1.11
C HIS A 55 -19.60 18.73 0.31
N ASN A 56 -19.02 19.91 0.48
CA ASN A 56 -19.01 20.61 1.78
C ASN A 56 -20.38 20.91 2.36
N LYS A 57 -21.42 21.00 1.52
CA LYS A 57 -22.83 21.21 1.95
C LYS A 57 -23.37 20.13 2.89
N PHE A 58 -22.71 18.97 2.96
CA PHE A 58 -23.11 17.86 3.83
C PHE A 58 -22.52 17.96 5.24
N ASN A 59 -21.54 18.84 5.49
CA ASN A 59 -21.02 19.06 6.84
C ASN A 59 -22.15 19.39 7.83
N GLY A 60 -22.09 18.79 9.01
CA GLY A 60 -23.06 19.00 10.08
C GLY A 60 -24.37 18.21 9.95
N ARG A 61 -24.57 17.50 8.82
CA ARG A 61 -25.75 16.63 8.65
C ARG A 61 -25.55 15.29 9.35
N LYS A 62 -26.61 14.66 9.81
CA LYS A 62 -26.57 13.30 10.31
C LYS A 62 -26.36 12.33 9.17
N THR A 63 -25.46 11.37 9.38
CA THR A 63 -25.24 10.20 8.52
C THR A 63 -26.27 9.12 8.82
N ALA A 64 -26.31 8.07 8.02
CA ALA A 64 -27.18 6.92 8.25
C ALA A 64 -26.88 6.15 9.56
N SER A 65 -25.66 6.27 10.10
CA SER A 65 -25.32 5.73 11.43
C SER A 65 -25.79 6.63 12.58
N GLY A 66 -26.30 7.85 12.29
CA GLY A 66 -26.67 8.85 13.30
C GLY A 66 -25.54 9.78 13.72
N GLU A 67 -24.29 9.52 13.29
CA GLU A 67 -23.16 10.42 13.56
C GLU A 67 -23.30 11.73 12.77
N VAL A 68 -22.72 12.81 13.28
CA VAL A 68 -22.65 14.08 12.54
C VAL A 68 -21.48 14.00 11.54
N PHE A 69 -21.80 14.18 10.26
CA PHE A 69 -20.82 14.17 9.18
C PHE A 69 -19.86 15.35 9.25
N SER A 70 -18.59 15.07 9.00
CA SER A 70 -17.55 16.09 8.86
C SER A 70 -16.54 15.68 7.77
N ASN A 71 -16.32 16.59 6.82
CA ASN A 71 -15.29 16.44 5.80
C ASN A 71 -13.85 16.45 6.34
N SER A 72 -13.64 16.81 7.59
CA SER A 72 -12.33 16.78 8.27
C SER A 72 -12.01 15.45 8.96
N LYS A 73 -12.97 14.54 9.08
CA LYS A 73 -12.79 13.21 9.66
C LYS A 73 -12.44 12.18 8.58
N LEU A 74 -11.90 11.04 8.98
CA LEU A 74 -11.61 9.91 8.09
C LEU A 74 -12.79 8.94 8.08
N THR A 75 -13.81 9.23 7.28
CA THR A 75 -15.03 8.45 7.19
C THR A 75 -15.43 8.18 5.73
N ALA A 76 -16.27 7.17 5.53
CA ALA A 76 -16.79 6.80 4.23
C ALA A 76 -18.26 6.36 4.31
N ALA A 77 -18.96 6.52 3.18
CA ALA A 77 -20.20 5.80 2.91
C ALA A 77 -19.92 4.56 2.07
N HIS A 78 -20.59 3.47 2.41
CA HIS A 78 -20.62 2.24 1.64
C HIS A 78 -22.02 1.61 1.70
N ARG A 79 -22.41 0.92 0.63
CA ARG A 79 -23.78 0.38 0.52
C ARG A 79 -24.09 -0.70 1.55
N THR A 80 -23.15 -1.61 1.80
CA THR A 80 -23.41 -2.86 2.51
C THR A 80 -22.53 -3.11 3.73
N TYR A 81 -21.29 -2.60 3.78
CA TYR A 81 -20.44 -2.82 4.97
C TYR A 81 -21.11 -2.31 6.25
N PRO A 82 -21.04 -3.06 7.35
CA PRO A 82 -21.58 -2.61 8.64
C PRO A 82 -21.00 -1.26 9.07
N PHE A 83 -21.80 -0.47 9.79
CA PHE A 83 -21.27 0.76 10.40
C PHE A 83 -20.16 0.42 11.41
N GLY A 84 -19.11 1.24 11.44
CA GLY A 84 -17.94 1.00 12.24
C GLY A 84 -16.85 0.17 11.55
N THR A 85 -17.14 -0.47 10.41
CA THR A 85 -16.12 -1.20 9.65
C THR A 85 -15.00 -0.26 9.25
N SER A 86 -13.76 -0.66 9.51
CA SER A 86 -12.56 0.04 9.05
C SER A 86 -12.16 -0.48 7.67
N LEU A 87 -12.00 0.45 6.73
CA LEU A 87 -11.57 0.15 5.36
C LEU A 87 -10.23 0.83 5.10
N ARG A 88 -9.25 0.07 4.60
CA ARG A 88 -8.07 0.65 3.96
C ARG A 88 -8.41 0.91 2.50
N VAL A 89 -8.28 2.16 2.10
CA VAL A 89 -8.52 2.62 0.73
C VAL A 89 -7.19 3.06 0.14
N THR A 90 -6.75 2.39 -0.92
CA THR A 90 -5.46 2.63 -1.58
C THR A 90 -5.68 3.12 -3.00
N ASN A 91 -5.03 4.21 -3.36
CA ASN A 91 -4.91 4.64 -4.75
C ASN A 91 -3.79 3.83 -5.43
N PRO A 92 -4.10 2.93 -6.39
CA PRO A 92 -3.11 2.06 -6.99
C PRO A 92 -2.10 2.79 -7.89
N ILE A 93 -2.40 4.03 -8.30
CA ILE A 93 -1.53 4.81 -9.20
C ILE A 93 -0.32 5.35 -8.44
N ASN A 94 -0.51 5.82 -7.20
CA ASN A 94 0.53 6.46 -6.40
C ASN A 94 0.89 5.71 -5.12
N GLY A 95 0.18 4.62 -4.81
CA GLY A 95 0.40 3.80 -3.62
C GLY A 95 -0.05 4.43 -2.30
N LYS A 96 -0.60 5.66 -2.31
CA LYS A 96 -1.11 6.30 -1.10
C LYS A 96 -2.34 5.58 -0.58
N SER A 97 -2.43 5.44 0.73
CA SER A 97 -3.57 4.79 1.38
C SER A 97 -4.03 5.54 2.61
N VAL A 98 -5.31 5.38 2.94
CA VAL A 98 -5.95 5.92 4.13
C VAL A 98 -6.86 4.86 4.74
N VAL A 99 -6.97 4.87 6.07
CA VAL A 99 -7.96 4.05 6.77
C VAL A 99 -9.15 4.93 7.14
N VAL A 100 -10.35 4.49 6.76
CA VAL A 100 -11.60 5.21 7.00
C VAL A 100 -12.60 4.33 7.73
N LYS A 101 -13.47 4.94 8.53
CA LYS A 101 -14.59 4.25 9.19
C LYS A 101 -15.86 4.42 8.36
N VAL A 102 -16.57 3.32 8.09
CA VAL A 102 -17.88 3.35 7.47
C VAL A 102 -18.90 3.87 8.48
N ASN A 103 -19.53 5.01 8.20
CA ASN A 103 -20.56 5.60 9.04
C ASN A 103 -21.77 6.12 8.26
N ASP A 104 -21.78 5.93 6.94
CA ASP A 104 -22.92 6.36 6.12
C ASP A 104 -23.29 5.32 5.05
N ARG A 105 -24.45 5.51 4.40
CA ARG A 105 -24.94 4.69 3.29
C ARG A 105 -24.82 5.44 1.98
N GLY A 106 -24.44 4.73 0.94
CA GLY A 106 -24.12 5.20 -0.40
C GLY A 106 -22.80 4.65 -0.88
N PRO A 107 -22.30 5.08 -2.04
CA PRO A 107 -23.01 5.89 -3.04
C PRO A 107 -24.18 5.16 -3.67
N PHE A 108 -25.18 5.90 -4.12
CA PHE A 108 -26.34 5.34 -4.83
C PHE A 108 -26.17 5.37 -6.36
N THR A 109 -25.05 5.89 -6.83
CA THR A 109 -24.61 5.84 -8.23
C THR A 109 -23.91 4.51 -8.49
N LYS A 110 -24.34 3.75 -9.50
CA LYS A 110 -23.85 2.37 -9.77
C LYS A 110 -22.35 2.29 -10.05
N GLU A 111 -21.78 3.32 -10.65
CA GLU A 111 -20.38 3.38 -11.05
C GLU A 111 -19.43 3.65 -9.87
N LYS A 112 -19.97 4.00 -8.70
CA LYS A 112 -19.18 4.32 -7.50
C LYS A 112 -19.33 3.25 -6.44
N GLU A 113 -18.25 3.02 -5.69
CA GLU A 113 -18.23 2.05 -4.58
C GLU A 113 -18.12 2.74 -3.22
N LEU A 114 -17.41 3.87 -3.14
CA LEU A 114 -17.25 4.66 -1.92
C LEU A 114 -17.50 6.15 -2.15
N ASP A 115 -18.12 6.79 -1.16
CA ASP A 115 -18.03 8.24 -0.98
C ASP A 115 -17.19 8.53 0.26
N LEU A 116 -16.01 9.10 0.04
CA LEU A 116 -15.06 9.45 1.10
C LEU A 116 -15.37 10.83 1.68
N SER A 117 -15.00 11.07 2.93
CA SER A 117 -14.84 12.43 3.40
C SER A 117 -13.79 13.16 2.55
N ARG A 118 -13.87 14.48 2.45
CA ARG A 118 -12.91 15.27 1.66
C ARG A 118 -11.47 15.05 2.14
N LYS A 119 -11.25 15.00 3.45
CA LYS A 119 -9.93 14.74 4.02
C LYS A 119 -9.39 13.38 3.53
N ALA A 120 -10.16 12.33 3.65
CA ALA A 120 -9.73 10.99 3.23
C ALA A 120 -9.38 10.93 1.75
N PHE A 121 -10.18 11.58 0.89
CA PHE A 121 -9.92 11.63 -0.54
C PHE A 121 -8.64 12.42 -0.86
N MET A 122 -8.42 13.57 -0.20
CA MET A 122 -7.25 14.41 -0.41
C MET A 122 -5.97 13.75 0.09
N ASP A 123 -6.03 12.90 1.10
CA ASP A 123 -4.86 12.17 1.62
C ASP A 123 -4.30 11.16 0.60
N ILE A 124 -5.14 10.66 -0.33
CA ILE A 124 -4.73 9.64 -1.31
C ILE A 124 -4.68 10.12 -2.77
N THR A 125 -5.14 11.35 -3.06
CA THR A 125 -5.06 11.89 -4.42
C THR A 125 -3.77 12.69 -4.64
N ASP A 126 -3.27 12.71 -5.89
CA ASP A 126 -2.24 13.66 -6.33
C ASP A 126 -2.84 14.84 -7.11
N ASN A 127 -4.15 14.77 -7.39
CA ASN A 127 -4.84 15.83 -8.11
C ASN A 127 -6.15 16.19 -7.37
N PRO A 128 -6.16 17.29 -6.62
CA PRO A 128 -7.33 17.71 -5.84
C PRO A 128 -8.55 18.10 -6.68
N ASN A 129 -8.35 18.31 -8.00
CA ASN A 129 -9.43 18.63 -8.94
C ASN A 129 -10.10 17.38 -9.53
N LYS A 130 -9.55 16.18 -9.31
CA LYS A 130 -10.24 14.95 -9.65
C LYS A 130 -11.44 14.74 -8.74
N GLY A 131 -12.60 14.49 -9.33
CA GLY A 131 -13.81 14.15 -8.57
C GLY A 131 -13.91 12.68 -8.20
N ASN A 132 -13.18 11.79 -8.89
CA ASN A 132 -13.22 10.35 -8.72
C ASN A 132 -11.82 9.75 -8.80
N LEU A 133 -11.60 8.65 -8.06
CA LEU A 133 -10.37 7.86 -8.08
C LEU A 133 -10.70 6.38 -8.22
N GLN A 134 -9.92 5.65 -9.01
CA GLN A 134 -9.85 4.19 -8.89
C GLN A 134 -9.15 3.84 -7.60
N VAL A 135 -9.70 2.94 -6.82
CA VAL A 135 -9.15 2.56 -5.53
C VAL A 135 -9.25 1.06 -5.29
N ASN A 136 -8.32 0.54 -4.51
CA ASN A 136 -8.40 -0.77 -3.90
C ASN A 136 -8.96 -0.59 -2.48
N ILE A 137 -9.92 -1.43 -2.11
CA ILE A 137 -10.63 -1.37 -0.84
C ILE A 137 -10.39 -2.67 -0.09
N GLU A 138 -9.93 -2.59 1.14
CA GLU A 138 -9.65 -3.74 2.00
C GLU A 138 -10.28 -3.53 3.36
N VAL A 139 -11.01 -4.53 3.86
CA VAL A 139 -11.50 -4.52 5.24
C VAL A 139 -10.33 -4.76 6.17
N VAL A 140 -10.16 -3.86 7.12
CA VAL A 140 -9.10 -3.94 8.14
C VAL A 140 -9.74 -4.43 9.43
N THR A 141 -9.36 -5.62 9.88
CA THR A 141 -9.74 -6.11 11.21
C THR A 141 -8.82 -5.51 12.27
N PRO A 142 -9.35 -5.13 13.45
CA PRO A 142 -8.54 -4.63 14.55
C PRO A 142 -7.55 -5.68 15.06
#